data_ba8722477d2786fe661f6e13d76f6aba
#
_entry.id   ba8722477d2786fe661f6e13d76f6aba
#
_cell.length_a   1.000
_cell.length_b   1.000
_cell.length_c   1.000
_cell.angle_alpha   90.00
_cell.angle_beta   90.00
_cell.angle_gamma   90.00
#
_symmetry.space_group_name_H-M   'P 1'
#
loop_
_entity.id
_entity.type
_entity.pdbx_description
1 polymer ?
#
loop_
_entity_poly.entity_id
_entity_poly.type
_entity_poly.pdbx_seq_one_letter_code
_entity_poly.pdbx_strand_id
1 'polypeptide(L)'
;MVELVDAPHSKCGTFGYVGSSPTAPTLMNTYSRFDISFKKGKGCWLWDKTGKRYLDAVAGIATCSLGHSDRVLRRRLSTQLKKIQHISNLYNIEEQEQLSRTLTNMSCAKSVFFCNSGAEANESAIKLIKKYGNKTNKGKESIILAAESSFHGRTLAALSATGQPKYQKGFEPMIQGFKFFKFNNFDSVKKLFEECENNDQKISGVLVEPIQGEGGVIPGSKIFFKSLREICDKYNSLLILDEVQSGVGRTGKMWGYENLGIEPDGFTLAKGLGGGHAIGALLVKEK
;
A
#
# COMPACT_ATOMS: atom_id res chain seq x y z
N MET A 1 -5.19 27.27 -15.87
CA MET A 1 -5.49 26.62 -14.58
C MET A 1 -5.64 25.14 -14.89
N VAL A 2 -4.68 24.33 -14.50
CA VAL A 2 -4.72 22.89 -14.79
C VAL A 2 -5.60 22.25 -13.71
N GLU A 3 -6.76 21.72 -14.11
CA GLU A 3 -7.57 20.87 -13.24
C GLU A 3 -6.81 19.54 -13.04
N LEU A 4 -6.26 19.35 -11.85
CA LEU A 4 -5.79 18.06 -11.44
C LEU A 4 -7.01 17.17 -11.18
N VAL A 5 -7.21 16.24 -12.09
CA VAL A 5 -8.41 15.41 -12.25
C VAL A 5 -8.85 14.72 -10.96
N ASP A 6 -10.09 14.96 -10.57
CA ASP A 6 -10.84 14.21 -9.58
C ASP A 6 -10.90 12.73 -9.91
N ALA A 7 -10.41 11.89 -9.02
CA ALA A 7 -10.73 10.48 -9.07
C ALA A 7 -12.22 10.32 -8.70
N PRO A 8 -13.06 9.73 -9.56
CA PRO A 8 -14.44 9.50 -9.20
C PRO A 8 -14.51 8.54 -8.00
N HIS A 9 -15.14 8.99 -6.93
CA HIS A 9 -15.48 8.12 -5.80
C HIS A 9 -16.37 6.99 -6.28
N SER A 10 -16.08 5.77 -5.83
CA SER A 10 -16.96 4.62 -5.99
C SER A 10 -18.36 5.01 -5.53
N LYS A 11 -19.35 4.82 -6.39
CA LYS A 11 -20.77 5.04 -6.08
C LYS A 11 -21.20 4.04 -4.99
N CYS A 12 -21.06 4.43 -3.74
CA CYS A 12 -21.82 3.84 -2.67
C CYS A 12 -23.03 4.74 -2.44
N GLY A 13 -24.21 4.27 -2.82
CA GLY A 13 -25.52 4.83 -2.53
C GLY A 13 -25.75 6.30 -2.89
N THR A 14 -26.80 6.57 -3.60
CA THR A 14 -27.37 7.88 -3.93
C THR A 14 -27.56 8.75 -2.67
N PHE A 15 -26.54 9.45 -2.24
CA PHE A 15 -26.72 10.67 -1.45
C PHE A 15 -26.57 11.87 -2.40
N GLY A 16 -27.63 12.70 -2.45
CA GLY A 16 -27.70 13.86 -3.31
C GLY A 16 -26.45 14.74 -3.17
N TYR A 17 -25.99 15.28 -4.27
CA TYR A 17 -24.94 16.28 -4.33
C TYR A 17 -25.32 17.47 -3.44
N VAL A 18 -24.72 17.54 -2.25
CA VAL A 18 -24.68 18.78 -1.48
C VAL A 18 -23.50 19.57 -2.07
N GLY A 19 -23.80 20.75 -2.60
CA GLY A 19 -22.84 21.59 -3.27
C GLY A 19 -21.54 21.75 -2.48
N SER A 20 -20.42 21.70 -3.18
CA SER A 20 -19.10 21.95 -2.61
C SER A 20 -19.07 23.32 -1.94
N SER A 21 -18.83 23.35 -0.63
CA SER A 21 -18.50 24.60 0.08
C SER A 21 -17.31 25.26 -0.61
N PRO A 22 -17.28 26.58 -0.76
CA PRO A 22 -16.13 27.26 -1.30
C PRO A 22 -14.91 26.96 -0.42
N THR A 23 -14.07 26.04 -0.90
CA THR A 23 -12.80 25.70 -0.25
C THR A 23 -11.94 26.95 -0.18
N ALA A 24 -11.23 27.15 0.91
CA ALA A 24 -10.29 28.26 1.01
C ALA A 24 -9.42 28.30 -0.27
N PRO A 25 -9.28 29.46 -0.93
CA PRO A 25 -8.67 29.57 -2.26
C PRO A 25 -7.20 29.13 -2.32
N THR A 26 -6.60 28.80 -1.18
CA THR A 26 -5.22 28.33 -1.04
C THR A 26 -5.06 26.81 -1.12
N LEU A 27 -6.13 26.02 -1.08
CA LEU A 27 -6.05 24.55 -1.22
C LEU A 27 -6.33 24.14 -2.67
N MET A 28 -5.45 23.31 -3.23
CA MET A 28 -5.69 22.72 -4.55
C MET A 28 -6.96 21.85 -4.50
N ASN A 29 -7.77 21.94 -5.54
CA ASN A 29 -9.01 21.17 -5.66
C ASN A 29 -8.72 19.76 -6.23
N THR A 30 -8.02 18.96 -5.44
CA THR A 30 -7.62 17.57 -5.81
C THR A 30 -8.56 16.51 -5.27
N TYR A 31 -9.55 16.89 -4.45
CA TYR A 31 -10.53 15.98 -3.84
C TYR A 31 -11.89 16.64 -3.75
N SER A 32 -12.94 15.87 -4.03
CA SER A 32 -14.33 16.26 -3.70
C SER A 32 -14.55 16.10 -2.19
N ARG A 33 -14.44 17.21 -1.44
CA ARG A 33 -14.56 17.21 0.02
C ARG A 33 -16.02 17.33 0.44
N PHE A 34 -16.41 16.55 1.46
CA PHE A 34 -17.68 16.79 2.16
C PHE A 34 -17.58 18.10 2.96
N ASP A 35 -18.67 18.86 3.03
CA ASP A 35 -18.75 20.10 3.82
C ASP A 35 -18.92 19.80 5.31
N ILE A 36 -17.96 19.05 5.86
CA ILE A 36 -17.91 18.70 7.29
C ILE A 36 -16.49 19.00 7.80
N SER A 37 -16.40 19.72 8.90
CA SER A 37 -15.12 19.96 9.59
C SER A 37 -15.14 19.33 10.97
N PHE A 38 -14.32 18.33 11.18
CA PHE A 38 -14.15 17.68 12.49
C PHE A 38 -13.17 18.47 13.37
N LYS A 39 -13.54 18.63 14.66
CA LYS A 39 -12.70 19.33 15.66
C LYS A 39 -12.17 18.41 16.75
N LYS A 40 -12.77 17.25 16.95
CA LYS A 40 -12.42 16.32 18.03
C LYS A 40 -12.64 14.89 17.56
N GLY A 41 -11.73 13.98 17.97
CA GLY A 41 -11.87 12.55 17.81
C GLY A 41 -11.52 11.82 19.11
N LYS A 42 -12.24 10.74 19.43
CA LYS A 42 -11.93 9.84 20.55
C LYS A 42 -12.42 8.43 20.25
N GLY A 43 -11.53 7.46 20.24
CA GLY A 43 -11.86 6.10 19.81
C GLY A 43 -12.41 6.09 18.38
N CYS A 44 -13.57 5.51 18.16
CA CYS A 44 -14.25 5.48 16.86
C CYS A 44 -15.22 6.66 16.62
N TRP A 45 -15.16 7.71 17.43
CA TRP A 45 -16.09 8.85 17.34
C TRP A 45 -15.39 10.13 16.94
N LEU A 46 -16.04 10.88 16.03
CA LEU A 46 -15.66 12.22 15.62
C LEU A 46 -16.75 13.22 16.01
N TRP A 47 -16.36 14.47 16.27
CA TRP A 47 -17.27 15.59 16.51
C TRP A 47 -16.92 16.74 15.57
N ASP A 48 -17.93 17.28 14.91
CA ASP A 48 -17.79 18.44 14.04
C ASP A 48 -17.73 19.76 14.83
N LYS A 49 -17.69 20.87 14.10
CA LYS A 49 -17.66 22.23 14.66
C LYS A 49 -18.92 22.58 15.47
N THR A 50 -20.06 21.94 15.18
CA THR A 50 -21.34 22.18 15.86
C THR A 50 -21.51 21.29 17.09
N GLY A 51 -20.59 20.34 17.30
CA GLY A 51 -20.66 19.36 18.39
C GLY A 51 -21.44 18.09 18.02
N LYS A 52 -21.93 17.97 16.79
CA LYS A 52 -22.58 16.75 16.31
C LYS A 52 -21.58 15.59 16.25
N ARG A 53 -21.98 14.44 16.74
CA ARG A 53 -21.17 13.22 16.81
C ARG A 53 -21.42 12.30 15.62
N TYR A 54 -20.34 11.70 15.11
CA TYR A 54 -20.32 10.77 14.00
C TYR A 54 -19.51 9.52 14.38
N LEU A 55 -19.98 8.35 13.97
CA LEU A 55 -19.19 7.13 13.98
C LEU A 55 -18.23 7.15 12.81
N ASP A 56 -16.93 7.08 13.08
CA ASP A 56 -15.89 6.99 12.06
C ASP A 56 -15.66 5.52 11.65
N ALA A 57 -16.41 5.07 10.64
CA ALA A 57 -16.24 3.75 10.05
C ALA A 57 -15.16 3.72 8.94
N VAL A 58 -14.62 4.88 8.56
CA VAL A 58 -13.55 5.01 7.54
C VAL A 58 -12.16 4.93 8.17
N ALA A 59 -12.02 5.48 9.38
CA ALA A 59 -10.77 5.48 10.15
C ALA A 59 -9.55 5.98 9.35
N GLY A 60 -9.73 7.04 8.52
CA GLY A 60 -8.69 7.54 7.64
C GLY A 60 -8.27 6.54 6.55
N ILE A 61 -9.21 5.78 6.02
CA ILE A 61 -9.01 4.65 5.09
C ILE A 61 -8.11 3.58 5.75
N ALA A 62 -8.61 3.04 6.88
CA ALA A 62 -7.96 2.01 7.69
C ALA A 62 -6.61 2.43 8.33
N THR A 63 -6.36 3.73 8.50
CA THR A 63 -5.11 4.25 9.08
C THR A 63 -5.16 4.32 10.60
N CYS A 64 -6.26 4.84 11.18
CA CYS A 64 -6.42 5.03 12.62
C CYS A 64 -6.91 3.75 13.31
N SER A 65 -6.15 2.66 13.22
CA SER A 65 -6.54 1.34 13.75
C SER A 65 -6.67 1.30 15.27
N LEU A 66 -6.00 2.19 16.00
CA LEU A 66 -6.14 2.37 17.47
C LEU A 66 -7.27 3.32 17.85
N GLY A 67 -7.96 3.89 16.86
CA GLY A 67 -8.93 4.96 17.06
C GLY A 67 -8.27 6.33 17.30
N HIS A 68 -9.12 7.36 17.35
CA HIS A 68 -8.67 8.73 17.54
C HIS A 68 -8.21 9.00 18.97
N SER A 69 -7.15 9.77 19.13
CA SER A 69 -6.61 10.26 20.41
C SER A 69 -6.23 9.15 21.39
N ASP A 70 -5.70 8.02 20.88
CA ASP A 70 -5.22 6.95 21.74
C ASP A 70 -4.24 7.48 22.80
N ARG A 71 -4.46 7.10 24.07
CA ARG A 71 -3.72 7.64 25.21
C ARG A 71 -2.26 7.20 25.21
N VAL A 72 -2.00 5.94 24.82
CA VAL A 72 -0.64 5.38 24.88
C VAL A 72 0.20 5.97 23.77
N LEU A 73 -0.30 5.95 22.53
CA LEU A 73 0.37 6.54 21.37
C LEU A 73 0.69 8.01 21.60
N ARG A 74 -0.30 8.80 22.02
CA ARG A 74 -0.13 10.23 22.30
C ARG A 74 0.94 10.50 23.35
N ARG A 75 0.96 9.73 24.45
CA ARG A 75 1.97 9.87 25.50
C ARG A 75 3.36 9.54 25.00
N ARG A 76 3.51 8.45 24.25
CA ARG A 76 4.81 8.03 23.68
C ARG A 76 5.36 9.07 22.73
N LEU A 77 4.54 9.56 21.80
CA LEU A 77 4.93 10.62 20.87
C LEU A 77 5.34 11.91 21.58
N SER A 78 4.55 12.37 22.55
CA SER A 78 4.88 13.55 23.35
C SER A 78 6.20 13.39 24.11
N THR A 79 6.49 12.19 24.61
CA THR A 79 7.76 11.91 25.28
C THR A 79 8.93 11.93 24.29
N GLN A 80 8.76 11.35 23.12
CA GLN A 80 9.81 11.31 22.09
C GLN A 80 10.14 12.70 21.53
N LEU A 81 9.11 13.51 21.29
CA LEU A 81 9.28 14.89 20.79
C LEU A 81 10.09 15.78 21.76
N LYS A 82 10.14 15.46 23.05
CA LYS A 82 10.97 16.16 24.04
C LYS A 82 12.44 15.71 24.04
N LYS A 83 12.76 14.59 23.39
CA LYS A 83 14.12 14.06 23.32
C LYS A 83 14.79 14.47 22.01
N ILE A 84 14.31 13.86 20.92
CA ILE A 84 14.88 14.05 19.58
C ILE A 84 13.79 13.80 18.55
N GLN A 85 13.68 14.65 17.55
CA GLN A 85 12.66 14.54 16.50
C GLN A 85 13.17 13.80 15.28
N HIS A 86 14.38 14.13 14.81
CA HIS A 86 14.96 13.54 13.62
C HIS A 86 16.50 13.60 13.66
N ILE A 87 17.11 12.52 13.21
CA ILE A 87 18.52 12.45 12.82
C ILE A 87 18.62 11.71 11.49
N SER A 88 19.69 11.92 10.74
CA SER A 88 19.90 11.23 9.46
C SER A 88 20.09 9.72 9.67
N ASN A 89 19.71 8.92 8.65
CA ASN A 89 20.05 7.49 8.56
C ASN A 89 21.58 7.21 8.50
N LEU A 90 22.41 8.26 8.59
CA LEU A 90 23.85 8.12 8.79
C LEU A 90 24.20 7.72 10.23
N TYR A 91 23.25 7.80 11.14
CA TYR A 91 23.41 7.45 12.55
C TYR A 91 22.48 6.28 12.93
N ASN A 92 22.86 5.55 13.96
CA ASN A 92 21.99 4.51 14.52
C ASN A 92 20.83 5.15 15.27
N ILE A 93 19.63 4.65 15.05
CA ILE A 93 18.38 5.09 15.67
C ILE A 93 17.81 3.89 16.44
N GLU A 94 17.93 3.91 17.76
CA GLU A 94 17.53 2.77 18.62
C GLU A 94 16.06 2.37 18.45
N GLU A 95 15.16 3.35 18.37
CA GLU A 95 13.73 3.08 18.18
C GLU A 95 13.45 2.43 16.83
N GLN A 96 14.19 2.82 15.78
CA GLN A 96 14.08 2.21 14.45
C GLN A 96 14.57 0.75 14.47
N GLU A 97 15.70 0.49 15.13
CA GLU A 97 16.23 -0.87 15.29
C GLU A 97 15.29 -1.74 16.13
N GLN A 98 14.73 -1.20 17.22
CA GLN A 98 13.77 -1.92 18.06
C GLN A 98 12.50 -2.29 17.28
N LEU A 99 11.96 -1.35 16.50
CA LEU A 99 10.80 -1.60 15.64
C LEU A 99 11.14 -2.64 14.57
N SER A 100 12.31 -2.54 13.94
CA SER A 100 12.79 -3.51 12.95
C SER A 100 12.85 -4.92 13.53
N ARG A 101 13.47 -5.10 14.69
CA ARG A 101 13.51 -6.39 15.41
C ARG A 101 12.12 -6.92 15.74
N THR A 102 11.21 -6.04 16.18
CA THR A 102 9.83 -6.42 16.48
C THR A 102 9.12 -6.96 15.23
N LEU A 103 9.20 -6.22 14.12
CA LEU A 103 8.53 -6.59 12.87
C LEU A 103 9.10 -7.88 12.27
N THR A 104 10.43 -8.06 12.29
CA THR A 104 11.06 -9.29 11.76
C THR A 104 10.77 -10.51 12.63
N ASN A 105 10.74 -10.36 13.96
CA ASN A 105 10.39 -11.47 14.86
C ASN A 105 8.93 -11.93 14.72
N MET A 106 8.05 -11.07 14.24
CA MET A 106 6.63 -11.35 14.05
C MET A 106 6.26 -11.75 12.61
N SER A 107 7.24 -11.88 11.71
CA SER A 107 6.99 -12.10 10.28
C SER A 107 7.98 -13.10 9.66
N CYS A 108 7.77 -13.42 8.38
CA CYS A 108 8.73 -14.19 7.59
C CYS A 108 9.95 -13.39 7.13
N ALA A 109 9.97 -12.08 7.35
CA ALA A 109 11.05 -11.20 6.90
C ALA A 109 12.27 -11.23 7.83
N LYS A 110 13.43 -10.81 7.29
CA LYS A 110 14.71 -10.67 8.01
C LYS A 110 15.24 -9.26 8.06
N SER A 111 14.78 -8.40 7.15
CA SER A 111 15.23 -7.01 7.04
C SER A 111 14.07 -6.06 6.79
N VAL A 112 14.20 -4.83 7.27
CA VAL A 112 13.19 -3.76 7.12
C VAL A 112 13.85 -2.50 6.59
N PHE A 113 13.21 -1.89 5.61
CA PHE A 113 13.49 -0.52 5.16
C PHE A 113 12.31 0.37 5.54
N PHE A 114 12.55 1.46 6.27
CA PHE A 114 11.52 2.42 6.66
C PHE A 114 11.44 3.61 5.72
N CYS A 115 10.24 4.13 5.53
CA CYS A 115 9.91 5.30 4.73
C CYS A 115 8.69 6.03 5.32
N ASN A 116 8.08 6.98 4.60
CA ASN A 116 7.06 7.86 5.18
C ASN A 116 5.62 7.51 4.77
N SER A 117 5.44 6.66 3.78
CA SER A 117 4.12 6.35 3.23
C SER A 117 4.06 4.96 2.58
N GLY A 118 2.82 4.47 2.33
CA GLY A 118 2.62 3.24 1.57
C GLY A 118 3.08 3.37 0.11
N ALA A 119 2.94 4.56 -0.50
CA ALA A 119 3.45 4.79 -1.84
C ALA A 119 4.98 4.64 -1.90
N GLU A 120 5.71 5.22 -0.94
CA GLU A 120 7.17 5.06 -0.86
C GLU A 120 7.59 3.62 -0.54
N ALA A 121 6.82 2.89 0.27
CA ALA A 121 7.06 1.47 0.52
C ALA A 121 6.92 0.66 -0.77
N ASN A 122 5.89 0.91 -1.56
CA ASN A 122 5.69 0.26 -2.86
C ASN A 122 6.72 0.71 -3.91
N GLU A 123 7.14 1.97 -3.94
CA GLU A 123 8.28 2.42 -4.75
C GLU A 123 9.54 1.64 -4.41
N SER A 124 9.79 1.41 -3.12
CA SER A 124 10.94 0.64 -2.66
C SER A 124 10.84 -0.83 -3.09
N ALA A 125 9.64 -1.42 -3.04
CA ALA A 125 9.38 -2.77 -3.53
C ALA A 125 9.60 -2.87 -5.06
N ILE A 126 9.09 -1.92 -5.84
CA ILE A 126 9.30 -1.84 -7.29
C ILE A 126 10.79 -1.73 -7.62
N LYS A 127 11.52 -0.85 -6.92
CA LYS A 127 12.99 -0.71 -7.08
C LYS A 127 13.73 -2.00 -6.72
N LEU A 128 13.31 -2.70 -5.66
CA LEU A 128 13.88 -3.98 -5.27
C LEU A 128 13.68 -5.03 -6.36
N ILE A 129 12.46 -5.18 -6.87
CA ILE A 129 12.13 -6.12 -7.96
C ILE A 129 12.97 -5.81 -9.21
N LYS A 130 13.05 -4.54 -9.62
CA LYS A 130 13.87 -4.11 -10.76
C LYS A 130 15.35 -4.42 -10.56
N LYS A 131 15.91 -4.09 -9.38
CA LYS A 131 17.31 -4.37 -9.07
C LYS A 131 17.61 -5.87 -9.04
N TYR A 132 16.72 -6.67 -8.48
CA TYR A 132 16.79 -8.12 -8.49
C TYR A 132 16.74 -8.66 -9.92
N GLY A 133 15.79 -8.18 -10.72
CA GLY A 133 15.68 -8.54 -12.14
C GLY A 133 16.94 -8.25 -12.91
N ASN A 134 17.46 -7.04 -12.83
CA ASN A 134 18.70 -6.64 -13.53
C ASN A 134 19.90 -7.53 -13.14
N LYS A 135 19.93 -8.04 -11.92
CA LYS A 135 20.97 -8.97 -11.47
C LYS A 135 20.78 -10.41 -11.99
N THR A 136 19.53 -10.85 -12.15
CA THR A 136 19.18 -12.28 -12.39
C THR A 136 18.69 -12.57 -13.79
N ASN A 137 18.28 -11.57 -14.56
CA ASN A 137 17.61 -11.75 -15.88
C ASN A 137 18.56 -12.00 -17.04
N LYS A 138 19.88 -11.97 -16.85
CA LYS A 138 20.89 -12.21 -17.89
C LYS A 138 20.68 -11.35 -19.15
N GLY A 139 20.35 -10.06 -18.98
CA GLY A 139 20.14 -9.10 -20.06
C GLY A 139 18.70 -8.99 -20.59
N LYS A 140 17.80 -9.88 -20.19
CA LYS A 140 16.38 -9.79 -20.57
C LYS A 140 15.69 -8.60 -19.92
N GLU A 141 14.68 -8.04 -20.58
CA GLU A 141 13.86 -6.96 -20.01
C GLU A 141 13.13 -7.43 -18.75
N SER A 142 13.23 -6.62 -17.70
CA SER A 142 12.61 -6.89 -16.40
C SER A 142 11.16 -6.42 -16.36
N ILE A 143 10.22 -7.36 -16.24
CA ILE A 143 8.78 -7.09 -16.13
C ILE A 143 8.31 -7.32 -14.68
N ILE A 144 7.40 -6.46 -14.23
CA ILE A 144 6.68 -6.58 -12.96
C ILE A 144 5.22 -6.84 -13.27
N LEU A 145 4.65 -7.88 -12.66
CA LEU A 145 3.22 -8.12 -12.74
C LEU A 145 2.49 -7.42 -11.58
N ALA A 146 1.36 -6.80 -11.88
CA ALA A 146 0.40 -6.28 -10.92
C ALA A 146 -1.02 -6.74 -11.28
N ALA A 147 -1.97 -6.65 -10.36
CA ALA A 147 -3.34 -7.06 -10.64
C ALA A 147 -4.16 -5.91 -11.27
N GLU A 148 -5.08 -6.24 -12.18
CA GLU A 148 -6.14 -5.32 -12.60
C GLU A 148 -6.92 -4.86 -11.36
N SER A 149 -7.42 -3.63 -11.36
CA SER A 149 -8.13 -2.98 -10.25
C SER A 149 -7.32 -2.82 -8.95
N SER A 150 -6.01 -3.05 -8.97
CA SER A 150 -5.12 -2.81 -7.82
C SER A 150 -4.95 -1.33 -7.53
N PHE A 151 -4.46 -1.03 -6.31
CA PHE A 151 -4.05 0.31 -5.92
C PHE A 151 -2.76 0.26 -5.08
N HIS A 152 -1.66 0.81 -5.62
CA HIS A 152 -0.35 0.76 -4.97
C HIS A 152 0.21 2.13 -4.58
N GLY A 153 -0.46 3.22 -4.95
CA GLY A 153 -0.05 4.58 -4.62
C GLY A 153 -0.22 5.57 -5.76
N ARG A 154 0.24 6.80 -5.53
CA ARG A 154 0.09 7.93 -6.48
C ARG A 154 1.42 8.53 -6.93
N THR A 155 2.56 8.03 -6.51
CA THR A 155 3.87 8.33 -7.10
C THR A 155 3.99 7.64 -8.46
N LEU A 156 4.86 8.11 -9.37
CA LEU A 156 4.82 7.66 -10.76
C LEU A 156 5.00 6.14 -10.93
N ALA A 157 5.92 5.49 -10.21
CA ALA A 157 6.08 4.04 -10.35
C ALA A 157 4.95 3.27 -9.65
N ALA A 158 4.52 3.69 -8.46
CA ALA A 158 3.37 3.08 -7.78
C ALA A 158 2.06 3.29 -8.58
N LEU A 159 1.89 4.44 -9.24
CA LEU A 159 0.78 4.72 -10.15
C LEU A 159 0.84 3.82 -11.39
N SER A 160 2.04 3.61 -11.94
CA SER A 160 2.24 2.69 -13.09
C SER A 160 1.95 1.24 -12.73
N ALA A 161 2.13 0.83 -11.46
CA ALA A 161 1.75 -0.49 -10.95
C ALA A 161 0.25 -0.58 -10.58
N THR A 162 -0.46 0.54 -10.49
CA THR A 162 -1.89 0.59 -10.14
C THR A 162 -2.75 0.23 -11.34
N GLY A 163 -3.41 -0.93 -11.31
CA GLY A 163 -4.21 -1.48 -12.41
C GLY A 163 -5.57 -0.80 -12.61
N GLN A 164 -5.64 0.52 -12.49
CA GLN A 164 -6.85 1.31 -12.64
C GLN A 164 -6.60 2.51 -13.57
N PRO A 165 -6.95 2.41 -14.87
CA PRO A 165 -6.69 3.45 -15.88
C PRO A 165 -7.20 4.84 -15.49
N LYS A 166 -8.29 4.91 -14.71
CA LYS A 166 -8.86 6.19 -14.23
C LYS A 166 -7.87 7.04 -13.42
N TYR A 167 -6.92 6.40 -12.70
CA TYR A 167 -5.91 7.11 -11.92
C TYR A 167 -4.69 7.49 -12.76
N GLN A 168 -4.45 6.79 -13.87
CA GLN A 168 -3.31 7.03 -14.76
C GLN A 168 -3.57 8.13 -15.77
N LYS A 169 -4.86 8.36 -16.11
CA LYS A 169 -5.28 9.36 -17.10
C LYS A 169 -4.74 10.75 -16.76
N GLY A 170 -4.00 11.36 -17.72
CA GLY A 170 -3.37 12.68 -17.59
C GLY A 170 -1.96 12.66 -17.02
N PHE A 171 -1.40 11.49 -16.73
CA PHE A 171 -0.03 11.33 -16.23
C PHE A 171 0.85 10.50 -17.18
N GLU A 172 0.35 10.22 -18.37
CA GLU A 172 1.06 9.46 -19.41
C GLU A 172 2.26 10.25 -19.99
N PRO A 173 3.34 9.56 -20.40
CA PRO A 173 3.49 8.11 -20.46
C PRO A 173 3.81 7.49 -19.10
N MET A 174 3.17 6.35 -18.80
CA MET A 174 3.47 5.58 -17.59
C MET A 174 4.85 4.93 -17.67
N ILE A 175 5.45 4.65 -16.52
CA ILE A 175 6.71 3.91 -16.44
C ILE A 175 6.51 2.52 -17.04
N GLN A 176 7.38 2.17 -18.00
CA GLN A 176 7.32 0.89 -18.69
C GLN A 176 7.78 -0.28 -17.81
N GLY A 177 7.44 -1.51 -18.23
CA GLY A 177 7.83 -2.74 -17.57
C GLY A 177 6.78 -3.28 -16.58
N PHE A 178 5.53 -2.84 -16.69
CA PHE A 178 4.40 -3.41 -15.96
C PHE A 178 3.45 -4.15 -16.91
N LYS A 179 2.94 -5.31 -16.46
CA LYS A 179 1.84 -6.05 -17.10
C LYS A 179 0.80 -6.41 -16.06
N PHE A 180 -0.47 -6.51 -16.46
CA PHE A 180 -1.58 -6.69 -15.55
C PHE A 180 -2.29 -8.02 -15.79
N PHE A 181 -2.61 -8.71 -14.68
CA PHE A 181 -3.39 -9.95 -14.68
C PHE A 181 -4.73 -9.75 -13.96
N LYS A 182 -5.70 -10.59 -14.29
CA LYS A 182 -7.00 -10.59 -13.59
C LYS A 182 -6.85 -11.18 -12.20
N PHE A 183 -7.22 -10.42 -11.17
CA PHE A 183 -7.14 -10.86 -9.78
C PHE A 183 -7.96 -12.14 -9.55
N ASN A 184 -7.45 -13.07 -8.74
CA ASN A 184 -8.01 -14.40 -8.53
C ASN A 184 -8.10 -15.32 -9.77
N ASN A 185 -7.48 -14.96 -10.89
CA ASN A 185 -7.46 -15.76 -12.11
C ASN A 185 -6.01 -16.20 -12.41
N PHE A 186 -5.68 -17.44 -12.05
CA PHE A 186 -4.32 -17.96 -12.22
C PHE A 186 -3.95 -18.19 -13.69
N ASP A 187 -4.90 -18.52 -14.55
CA ASP A 187 -4.64 -18.71 -15.99
C ASP A 187 -4.14 -17.42 -16.64
N SER A 188 -4.67 -16.25 -16.21
CA SER A 188 -4.18 -14.96 -16.70
C SER A 188 -2.73 -14.69 -16.27
N VAL A 189 -2.32 -15.13 -15.09
CA VAL A 189 -0.93 -15.04 -14.63
C VAL A 189 -0.03 -15.95 -15.44
N LYS A 190 -0.42 -17.23 -15.60
CA LYS A 190 0.34 -18.23 -16.35
C LYS A 190 0.59 -17.77 -17.79
N LYS A 191 -0.45 -17.26 -18.46
CA LYS A 191 -0.35 -16.71 -19.80
C LYS A 191 0.70 -15.61 -19.92
N LEU A 192 0.76 -14.68 -18.96
CA LEU A 192 1.75 -13.61 -18.95
C LEU A 192 3.18 -14.11 -18.76
N PHE A 193 3.39 -15.17 -17.94
CA PHE A 193 4.70 -15.80 -17.82
C PHE A 193 5.15 -16.44 -19.14
N GLU A 194 4.26 -17.16 -19.83
CA GLU A 194 4.51 -17.77 -21.13
C GLU A 194 4.78 -16.71 -22.21
N GLU A 195 3.98 -15.65 -22.26
CA GLU A 195 4.17 -14.53 -23.19
C GLU A 195 5.51 -13.81 -22.99
N CYS A 196 5.91 -13.55 -21.74
CA CYS A 196 7.18 -12.90 -21.45
C CYS A 196 8.37 -13.79 -21.87
N GLU A 197 8.29 -15.10 -21.60
CA GLU A 197 9.33 -16.04 -21.99
C GLU A 197 9.53 -16.08 -23.52
N ASN A 198 8.43 -16.07 -24.29
CA ASN A 198 8.45 -16.05 -25.76
C ASN A 198 8.97 -14.72 -26.36
N ASN A 199 8.88 -13.61 -25.62
CA ASN A 199 9.29 -12.27 -26.08
C ASN A 199 10.66 -11.82 -25.50
N ASP A 200 11.48 -12.75 -25.03
CA ASP A 200 12.77 -12.45 -24.38
C ASP A 200 12.69 -11.47 -23.19
N GLN A 201 11.54 -11.49 -22.53
CA GLN A 201 11.28 -10.76 -21.29
C GLN A 201 11.31 -11.73 -20.12
N LYS A 202 11.56 -11.22 -18.91
CA LYS A 202 11.47 -12.02 -17.69
C LYS A 202 10.66 -11.30 -16.63
N ILE A 203 9.66 -11.99 -16.09
CA ILE A 203 8.94 -11.50 -14.92
C ILE A 203 9.88 -11.60 -13.72
N SER A 204 10.31 -10.44 -13.22
CA SER A 204 11.24 -10.31 -12.09
C SER A 204 10.52 -10.33 -10.76
N GLY A 205 9.25 -9.99 -10.75
CA GLY A 205 8.42 -10.06 -9.56
C GLY A 205 6.96 -9.74 -9.82
N VAL A 206 6.15 -10.06 -8.83
CA VAL A 206 4.72 -9.78 -8.74
C VAL A 206 4.49 -8.89 -7.54
N LEU A 207 3.79 -7.76 -7.73
CA LEU A 207 3.32 -6.88 -6.66
C LEU A 207 1.79 -7.00 -6.60
N VAL A 208 1.25 -7.45 -5.47
CA VAL A 208 -0.19 -7.77 -5.36
C VAL A 208 -0.70 -7.59 -3.93
N GLU A 209 -1.94 -7.10 -3.79
CA GLU A 209 -2.62 -6.97 -2.50
C GLU A 209 -3.19 -8.33 -2.06
N PRO A 210 -3.09 -8.75 -0.78
CA PRO A 210 -3.82 -9.91 -0.25
C PRO A 210 -5.34 -9.74 -0.35
N ILE A 211 -5.80 -8.50 -0.20
CA ILE A 211 -7.18 -8.06 -0.36
C ILE A 211 -7.12 -6.75 -1.14
N GLN A 212 -7.72 -6.69 -2.32
CA GLN A 212 -7.84 -5.43 -3.05
C GLN A 212 -8.77 -4.48 -2.30
N GLY A 213 -8.21 -3.44 -1.66
CA GLY A 213 -8.99 -2.48 -0.89
C GLY A 213 -9.77 -1.53 -1.78
N GLU A 214 -9.07 -0.69 -2.52
CA GLU A 214 -9.65 0.32 -3.44
C GLU A 214 -10.36 -0.33 -4.65
N GLY A 215 -10.03 -1.57 -4.97
CA GLY A 215 -10.66 -2.36 -6.01
C GLY A 215 -12.05 -2.90 -5.66
N GLY A 216 -12.53 -2.70 -4.41
CA GLY A 216 -13.87 -3.13 -3.99
C GLY A 216 -13.90 -4.09 -2.80
N VAL A 217 -12.85 -4.15 -1.99
CA VAL A 217 -12.68 -5.07 -0.85
C VAL A 217 -12.81 -6.53 -1.30
N ILE A 218 -11.99 -6.90 -2.29
CA ILE A 218 -12.02 -8.24 -2.89
C ILE A 218 -10.90 -9.09 -2.26
N PRO A 219 -11.20 -10.13 -1.47
CA PRO A 219 -10.19 -11.00 -0.90
C PRO A 219 -9.60 -11.93 -1.95
N GLY A 220 -8.29 -12.15 -1.85
CA GLY A 220 -7.59 -13.16 -2.61
C GLY A 220 -7.90 -14.58 -2.11
N SER A 221 -8.06 -15.52 -3.02
CA SER A 221 -8.28 -16.92 -2.63
C SER A 221 -6.97 -17.62 -2.28
N LYS A 222 -7.01 -18.52 -1.30
CA LYS A 222 -5.85 -19.34 -0.90
C LYS A 222 -5.26 -20.13 -2.08
N ILE A 223 -6.14 -20.69 -2.91
CA ILE A 223 -5.72 -21.47 -4.08
C ILE A 223 -4.95 -20.59 -5.07
N PHE A 224 -5.48 -19.41 -5.38
CA PHE A 224 -4.81 -18.45 -6.26
C PHE A 224 -3.42 -18.07 -5.74
N PHE A 225 -3.30 -17.67 -4.47
CA PHE A 225 -2.03 -17.24 -3.90
C PHE A 225 -1.03 -18.38 -3.76
N LYS A 226 -1.48 -19.62 -3.49
CA LYS A 226 -0.62 -20.80 -3.50
C LYS A 226 -0.03 -21.02 -4.89
N SER A 227 -0.86 -21.02 -5.92
CA SER A 227 -0.40 -21.17 -7.31
C SER A 227 0.49 -20.01 -7.75
N LEU A 228 0.21 -18.77 -7.28
CA LEU A 228 1.04 -17.60 -7.53
C LEU A 228 2.42 -17.74 -6.88
N ARG A 229 2.50 -18.28 -5.67
CA ARG A 229 3.78 -18.57 -5.00
C ARG A 229 4.58 -19.63 -5.77
N GLU A 230 3.93 -20.72 -6.16
CA GLU A 230 4.54 -21.82 -6.91
C GLU A 230 5.12 -21.35 -8.27
N ILE A 231 4.39 -20.54 -9.02
CA ILE A 231 4.89 -20.01 -10.30
C ILE A 231 6.03 -19.02 -10.10
N CYS A 232 5.97 -18.16 -9.07
CA CYS A 232 7.07 -17.26 -8.74
C CYS A 232 8.34 -18.04 -8.37
N ASP A 233 8.23 -19.13 -7.62
CA ASP A 233 9.36 -19.99 -7.28
C ASP A 233 9.94 -20.67 -8.51
N LYS A 234 9.08 -21.24 -9.37
CA LYS A 234 9.48 -21.89 -10.62
C LYS A 234 10.31 -21.00 -11.53
N TYR A 235 9.89 -19.72 -11.67
CA TYR A 235 10.54 -18.75 -12.56
C TYR A 235 11.58 -17.88 -11.86
N ASN A 236 11.86 -18.12 -10.57
CA ASN A 236 12.74 -17.31 -9.73
C ASN A 236 12.37 -15.81 -9.80
N SER A 237 11.08 -15.53 -9.63
CA SER A 237 10.47 -14.20 -9.53
C SER A 237 10.19 -13.87 -8.08
N LEU A 238 10.27 -12.59 -7.70
CA LEU A 238 9.90 -12.16 -6.35
C LEU A 238 8.37 -12.07 -6.22
N LEU A 239 7.82 -12.57 -5.14
CA LEU A 239 6.44 -12.30 -4.73
C LEU A 239 6.44 -11.28 -3.60
N ILE A 240 5.98 -10.06 -3.91
CA ILE A 240 5.85 -8.96 -2.95
C ILE A 240 4.37 -8.68 -2.70
N LEU A 241 3.96 -8.73 -1.45
CA LEU A 241 2.58 -8.41 -1.07
C LEU A 241 2.46 -6.95 -0.62
N ASP A 242 1.49 -6.25 -1.18
CA ASP A 242 1.08 -4.94 -0.68
C ASP A 242 0.14 -5.13 0.52
N GLU A 243 0.70 -5.06 1.71
CA GLU A 243 -0.02 -5.14 2.97
C GLU A 243 -0.26 -3.76 3.62
N VAL A 244 -0.18 -2.70 2.84
CA VAL A 244 -0.42 -1.33 3.31
C VAL A 244 -1.79 -1.21 3.97
N GLN A 245 -2.81 -1.91 3.46
CA GLN A 245 -4.15 -1.90 4.05
C GLN A 245 -4.50 -3.18 4.82
N SER A 246 -4.01 -4.34 4.41
CA SER A 246 -4.34 -5.64 4.99
C SER A 246 -3.50 -6.02 6.21
N GLY A 247 -2.33 -5.42 6.38
CA GLY A 247 -1.41 -5.73 7.47
C GLY A 247 -1.80 -5.12 8.83
N VAL A 248 -0.95 -5.38 9.81
CA VAL A 248 -1.03 -4.83 11.18
C VAL A 248 -2.38 -5.12 11.83
N GLY A 249 -2.81 -6.38 11.79
CA GLY A 249 -4.02 -6.86 12.47
C GLY A 249 -5.34 -6.62 11.75
N ARG A 250 -5.36 -5.93 10.59
CA ARG A 250 -6.60 -5.55 9.88
C ARG A 250 -7.49 -6.75 9.53
N THR A 251 -6.91 -7.89 9.21
CA THR A 251 -7.61 -9.09 8.75
C THR A 251 -7.83 -10.14 9.84
N GLY A 252 -7.54 -9.80 11.11
CA GLY A 252 -7.64 -10.71 12.25
C GLY A 252 -6.38 -11.54 12.51
N LYS A 253 -5.40 -11.49 11.62
CA LYS A 253 -4.02 -11.94 11.80
C LYS A 253 -3.09 -10.75 11.74
N MET A 254 -1.85 -10.87 12.23
CA MET A 254 -0.89 -9.77 12.18
C MET A 254 -0.63 -9.34 10.73
N TRP A 255 -0.51 -10.31 9.83
CA TRP A 255 -0.29 -10.11 8.40
C TRP A 255 -1.41 -10.76 7.58
N GLY A 256 -1.78 -10.13 6.47
CA GLY A 256 -2.79 -10.65 5.55
C GLY A 256 -2.37 -11.97 4.92
N TYR A 257 -1.07 -12.16 4.62
CA TYR A 257 -0.55 -13.39 4.03
C TYR A 257 -0.73 -14.64 4.92
N GLU A 258 -0.83 -14.48 6.23
CA GLU A 258 -1.07 -15.61 7.15
C GLU A 258 -2.44 -16.26 6.89
N ASN A 259 -3.43 -15.47 6.46
CA ASN A 259 -4.74 -16.00 6.07
C ASN A 259 -4.70 -16.77 4.75
N LEU A 260 -3.71 -16.47 3.90
CA LEU A 260 -3.54 -17.11 2.59
C LEU A 260 -2.74 -18.43 2.70
N GLY A 261 -2.01 -18.63 3.80
CA GLY A 261 -1.19 -19.81 4.03
C GLY A 261 0.05 -19.88 3.13
N ILE A 262 0.59 -18.72 2.75
CA ILE A 262 1.84 -18.59 1.99
C ILE A 262 2.79 -17.65 2.70
N GLU A 263 4.06 -17.69 2.33
CA GLU A 263 5.04 -16.67 2.70
C GLU A 263 5.55 -15.93 1.47
N PRO A 264 5.43 -14.60 1.42
CA PRO A 264 6.01 -13.79 0.34
C PRO A 264 7.53 -13.67 0.48
N ASP A 265 8.22 -13.20 -0.57
CA ASP A 265 9.63 -12.78 -0.50
C ASP A 265 9.78 -11.43 0.22
N GLY A 266 8.73 -10.62 0.22
CA GLY A 266 8.63 -9.39 0.97
C GLY A 266 7.22 -8.83 0.98
N PHE A 267 6.98 -7.82 1.79
CA PHE A 267 5.70 -7.13 1.85
C PHE A 267 5.86 -5.69 2.32
N THR A 268 4.92 -4.84 1.91
CA THR A 268 4.91 -3.41 2.24
C THR A 268 3.88 -3.11 3.31
N LEU A 269 4.19 -2.15 4.16
CA LEU A 269 3.32 -1.71 5.27
C LEU A 269 3.20 -0.18 5.29
N ALA A 270 2.06 0.31 5.76
CA ALA A 270 1.85 1.71 6.17
C ALA A 270 0.59 1.79 7.05
N LYS A 271 -0.23 2.81 6.88
CA LYS A 271 -1.56 2.97 7.51
C LYS A 271 -1.59 2.55 8.98
N GLY A 272 -2.08 1.33 9.27
CA GLY A 272 -2.16 0.78 10.62
C GLY A 272 -0.84 0.75 11.38
N LEU A 273 0.30 0.64 10.69
CA LEU A 273 1.64 0.68 11.29
C LEU A 273 1.88 1.98 12.07
N GLY A 274 1.40 3.11 11.54
CA GLY A 274 1.55 4.41 12.18
C GLY A 274 0.40 4.81 13.09
N GLY A 275 -0.73 4.10 13.06
CA GLY A 275 -1.91 4.44 13.87
C GLY A 275 -2.42 5.87 13.65
N GLY A 276 -2.26 6.43 12.45
CA GLY A 276 -2.63 7.81 12.09
C GLY A 276 -1.43 8.72 11.79
N HIS A 277 -0.20 8.25 12.00
CA HIS A 277 1.03 8.98 11.68
C HIS A 277 1.67 8.49 10.39
N ALA A 278 2.44 9.38 9.73
CA ALA A 278 3.13 9.07 8.50
C ALA A 278 4.29 8.08 8.75
N ILE A 279 4.18 6.88 8.22
CA ILE A 279 5.20 5.85 8.19
C ILE A 279 4.87 4.83 7.11
N GLY A 280 5.88 4.26 6.51
CA GLY A 280 5.81 3.10 5.65
C GLY A 280 7.01 2.19 5.90
N ALA A 281 6.91 0.94 5.46
CA ALA A 281 8.01 0.00 5.54
C ALA A 281 7.94 -1.02 4.41
N LEU A 282 9.10 -1.45 3.93
CA LEU A 282 9.27 -2.65 3.11
C LEU A 282 10.02 -3.68 3.96
N LEU A 283 9.42 -4.85 4.10
CA LEU A 283 10.00 -6.00 4.80
C LEU A 283 10.38 -7.07 3.77
N VAL A 284 11.55 -7.68 3.91
CA VAL A 284 12.05 -8.66 2.95
C VAL A 284 12.74 -9.84 3.65
N LYS A 285 12.65 -11.02 3.02
CA LYS A 285 13.48 -12.17 3.36
C LYS A 285 14.91 -11.96 2.87
N GLU A 286 15.85 -12.64 3.47
CA GLU A 286 17.17 -12.87 2.84
C GLU A 286 17.02 -13.81 1.64
N LYS A 287 17.57 -13.37 0.49
CA LYS A 287 17.66 -14.17 -0.74
C LYS A 287 19.05 -14.09 -1.34
#